data_ffaaeb11ec38e5ddbe37f7781ffadab0
#
_entry.id   ffaaeb11ec38e5ddbe37f7781ffadab0
#
_cell.length_a   1.000
_cell.length_b   1.000
_cell.length_c   1.000
_cell.angle_alpha   90.00
_cell.angle_beta   90.00
_cell.angle_gamma   90.00
#
_symmetry.space_group_name_H-M   'P 1'
#
loop_
_entity.id
_entity.type
_entity.pdbx_description
1 polymer ?
#
loop_
_entity_poly.entity_id
_entity_poly.type
_entity_poly.pdbx_seq_one_letter_code
_entity_poly.pdbx_strand_id
1 'polypeptide(L)'
;MDYRIADDVMAFSLERDEALPFYVVQPHQVHGCVIREVTRPDTARDELEGVDALVTDVPGVAISVRTADCIPVLLYDPVHKAVAAVHDGWRGTVQHLSRKVVDFMHERYGTEASDLKAVIGPGIGPESFQVGQEVVDAFSDSGFPMAEILADCCKL
;
A
#
# COMPACT_ATOMS: atom_id res chain seq x y z
N MET A 1 -4.31 -15.59 0.91
CA MET A 1 -3.82 -15.71 -0.50
C MET A 1 -2.32 -15.44 -0.50
N ASP A 2 -1.51 -16.35 -1.05
CA ASP A 2 -0.04 -16.20 -1.16
C ASP A 2 0.30 -15.64 -2.55
N TYR A 3 1.07 -14.56 -2.58
CA TYR A 3 1.40 -13.85 -3.84
C TYR A 3 2.68 -14.33 -4.53
N ARG A 4 3.52 -15.12 -3.85
CA ARG A 4 4.78 -15.69 -4.40
C ARG A 4 5.62 -14.68 -5.20
N ILE A 5 5.81 -13.50 -4.65
CA ILE A 5 6.49 -12.37 -5.30
C ILE A 5 7.99 -12.66 -5.53
N ALA A 6 8.61 -13.40 -4.60
CA ALA A 6 9.98 -13.92 -4.67
C ALA A 6 10.16 -15.06 -3.66
N ASP A 7 11.27 -15.83 -3.81
CA ASP A 7 11.56 -16.99 -2.95
C ASP A 7 12.06 -16.60 -1.55
N ASP A 8 12.56 -15.38 -1.39
CA ASP A 8 13.20 -14.86 -0.17
C ASP A 8 12.32 -13.86 0.59
N VAL A 9 11.08 -13.65 0.16
CA VAL A 9 10.09 -12.81 0.85
C VAL A 9 8.73 -13.48 0.87
N MET A 10 8.03 -13.35 1.99
CA MET A 10 6.63 -13.77 2.11
C MET A 10 5.72 -12.56 1.89
N ALA A 11 4.79 -12.66 0.94
CA ALA A 11 3.78 -11.65 0.66
C ALA A 11 2.41 -12.33 0.49
N PHE A 12 1.45 -11.95 1.33
CA PHE A 12 0.13 -12.60 1.33
C PHE A 12 -0.96 -11.69 1.89
N SER A 13 -2.22 -12.01 1.59
CA SER A 13 -3.40 -11.46 2.26
C SER A 13 -4.05 -12.53 3.13
N LEU A 14 -4.56 -12.11 4.28
CA LEU A 14 -5.30 -12.92 5.24
C LEU A 14 -6.74 -12.43 5.34
N GLU A 15 -7.63 -13.32 5.73
CA GLU A 15 -8.96 -12.95 6.19
C GLU A 15 -8.89 -12.24 7.55
N ARG A 16 -9.98 -11.55 7.91
CA ARG A 16 -10.02 -10.65 9.08
C ARG A 16 -9.57 -11.32 10.39
N ASP A 17 -9.89 -12.58 10.60
CA ASP A 17 -9.71 -13.28 11.88
C ASP A 17 -8.58 -14.33 11.85
N GLU A 18 -7.80 -14.37 10.76
CA GLU A 18 -6.63 -15.24 10.69
C GLU A 18 -5.49 -14.71 11.54
N ALA A 19 -4.99 -15.55 12.44
CA ALA A 19 -3.85 -15.23 13.28
C ALA A 19 -2.55 -15.74 12.66
N LEU A 20 -1.51 -14.92 12.75
CA LEU A 20 -0.16 -15.31 12.35
C LEU A 20 0.64 -15.82 13.54
N PRO A 21 1.55 -16.80 13.35
CA PRO A 21 2.37 -17.33 14.42
C PRO A 21 3.55 -16.41 14.81
N PHE A 22 3.58 -15.19 14.29
CA PHE A 22 4.61 -14.20 14.54
C PHE A 22 3.99 -12.80 14.67
N TYR A 23 4.75 -11.88 15.26
CA TYR A 23 4.32 -10.49 15.41
C TYR A 23 4.36 -9.76 14.07
N VAL A 24 3.34 -8.95 13.81
CA VAL A 24 3.23 -8.13 12.61
C VAL A 24 3.05 -6.68 13.01
N VAL A 25 3.93 -5.82 12.54
CA VAL A 25 3.83 -4.38 12.73
C VAL A 25 2.71 -3.83 11.86
N GLN A 26 1.75 -3.16 12.50
CA GLN A 26 0.55 -2.65 11.85
C GLN A 26 0.26 -1.21 12.29
N PRO A 27 0.04 -0.27 11.35
CA PRO A 27 -0.25 1.12 11.67
C PRO A 27 -1.72 1.34 12.06
N HIS A 28 -1.99 2.51 12.61
CA HIS A 28 -3.34 3.06 12.72
C HIS A 28 -3.62 3.98 11.52
N GLN A 29 -4.19 3.40 10.48
CA GLN A 29 -4.46 4.04 9.19
C GLN A 29 -5.60 5.04 9.28
N VAL A 30 -5.47 6.17 8.59
CA VAL A 30 -6.44 7.27 8.56
C VAL A 30 -6.81 7.70 7.14
N HIS A 31 -6.46 6.89 6.13
CA HIS A 31 -6.63 7.20 4.71
C HIS A 31 -5.83 8.45 4.29
N GLY A 32 -4.67 8.63 4.91
CA GLY A 32 -3.73 9.70 4.64
C GLY A 32 -2.62 9.29 3.66
N CYS A 33 -1.47 9.94 3.79
CA CYS A 33 -0.29 9.64 2.96
C CYS A 33 1.02 9.67 3.78
N VAL A 34 0.94 9.38 5.07
CA VAL A 34 2.13 9.30 5.92
C VAL A 34 2.79 7.94 5.75
N ILE A 35 4.09 7.97 5.48
CA ILE A 35 4.95 6.80 5.33
C ILE A 35 5.85 6.71 6.56
N ARG A 36 6.05 5.50 7.09
CA ARG A 36 6.94 5.27 8.23
C ARG A 36 7.86 4.09 7.97
N GLU A 37 9.14 4.29 8.24
CA GLU A 37 10.12 3.21 8.31
C GLU A 37 9.97 2.43 9.61
N VAL A 38 9.99 1.11 9.51
CA VAL A 38 10.00 0.19 10.65
C VAL A 38 11.41 -0.39 10.77
N THR A 39 12.10 -0.03 11.85
CA THR A 39 13.49 -0.43 12.07
C THR A 39 13.64 -1.53 13.13
N ARG A 40 12.55 -1.96 13.76
CA ARG A 40 12.53 -3.00 14.79
C ARG A 40 11.21 -3.77 14.79
N PRO A 41 11.23 -5.07 15.13
CA PRO A 41 10.04 -5.92 15.07
C PRO A 41 8.98 -5.61 16.14
N ASP A 42 9.37 -4.95 17.24
CA ASP A 42 8.53 -4.60 18.38
C ASP A 42 7.99 -3.16 18.33
N THR A 43 7.99 -2.54 17.15
CA THR A 43 7.40 -1.20 16.95
C THR A 43 5.93 -1.22 17.36
N ALA A 44 5.59 -0.43 18.38
CA ALA A 44 4.25 -0.39 18.91
C ALA A 44 3.29 0.37 17.99
N ARG A 45 2.01 0.00 18.01
CA ARG A 45 1.00 0.59 17.14
C ARG A 45 0.75 2.07 17.38
N ASP A 46 0.89 2.53 18.62
CA ASP A 46 0.76 3.94 18.99
C ASP A 46 1.90 4.83 18.44
N GLU A 47 3.05 4.25 18.12
CA GLU A 47 4.13 4.94 17.40
C GLU A 47 3.80 5.15 15.91
N LEU A 48 2.76 4.48 15.42
CA LEU A 48 2.35 4.44 14.00
C LEU A 48 0.95 5.06 13.81
N GLU A 49 0.60 6.01 14.66
CA GLU A 49 -0.68 6.74 14.54
C GLU A 49 -0.69 7.59 13.26
N GLY A 50 -1.77 7.51 12.48
CA GLY A 50 -1.95 8.28 11.26
C GLY A 50 -1.10 7.83 10.07
N VAL A 51 -0.49 6.64 10.14
CA VAL A 51 0.39 6.10 9.11
C VAL A 51 -0.41 5.20 8.16
N ASP A 52 -0.25 5.39 6.85
CA ASP A 52 -0.93 4.61 5.81
C ASP A 52 0.03 3.77 4.95
N ALA A 53 1.34 3.91 5.14
CA ALA A 53 2.32 3.04 4.51
C ALA A 53 3.49 2.75 5.44
N LEU A 54 3.94 1.49 5.43
CA LEU A 54 5.12 1.02 6.16
C LEU A 54 6.18 0.54 5.19
N VAL A 55 7.44 0.79 5.51
CA VAL A 55 8.60 0.27 4.77
C VAL A 55 9.63 -0.30 5.75
N THR A 56 10.38 -1.31 5.33
CA THR A 56 11.49 -1.88 6.14
C THR A 56 12.48 -2.63 5.25
N ASP A 57 13.74 -2.60 5.63
CA ASP A 57 14.82 -3.46 5.11
C ASP A 57 15.33 -4.45 6.18
N VAL A 58 14.68 -4.49 7.35
CA VAL A 58 15.11 -5.35 8.47
C VAL A 58 14.63 -6.79 8.26
N PRO A 59 15.54 -7.77 8.14
CA PRO A 59 15.16 -9.17 7.98
C PRO A 59 14.34 -9.68 9.17
N GLY A 60 13.30 -10.47 8.88
CA GLY A 60 12.43 -11.06 9.90
C GLY A 60 11.37 -10.11 10.47
N VAL A 61 11.33 -8.86 10.04
CA VAL A 61 10.25 -7.93 10.38
C VAL A 61 9.09 -8.12 9.39
N ALA A 62 7.91 -8.40 9.92
CA ALA A 62 6.68 -8.43 9.14
C ALA A 62 5.91 -7.13 9.32
N ILE A 63 5.52 -6.51 8.20
CA ILE A 63 4.71 -5.29 8.15
C ILE A 63 3.38 -5.56 7.44
N SER A 64 2.33 -4.88 7.83
CA SER A 64 1.01 -5.06 7.20
C SER A 64 0.20 -3.78 7.15
N VAL A 65 -0.76 -3.75 6.24
CA VAL A 65 -1.88 -2.81 6.24
C VAL A 65 -3.20 -3.59 6.26
N ARG A 66 -4.27 -2.95 6.71
CA ARG A 66 -5.63 -3.51 6.72
C ARG A 66 -6.47 -2.77 5.69
N THR A 67 -7.19 -3.54 4.90
CA THR A 67 -8.12 -3.01 3.91
C THR A 67 -9.45 -3.75 4.01
N ALA A 68 -10.52 -3.10 3.58
CA ALA A 68 -11.79 -3.72 3.24
C ALA A 68 -12.03 -3.49 1.74
N ASP A 69 -12.27 -2.24 1.37
CA ASP A 69 -12.51 -1.80 -0.01
C ASP A 69 -11.29 -1.14 -0.66
N CYS A 70 -10.41 -0.51 0.16
CA CYS A 70 -9.18 0.12 -0.31
C CYS A 70 -8.19 -0.90 -0.89
N ILE A 71 -7.35 -0.45 -1.80
CA ILE A 71 -6.37 -1.30 -2.48
C ILE A 71 -5.10 -1.42 -1.62
N PRO A 72 -4.69 -2.62 -1.18
CA PRO A 72 -3.37 -2.81 -0.61
C PRO A 72 -2.35 -2.96 -1.73
N VAL A 73 -1.23 -2.24 -1.64
CA VAL A 73 -0.08 -2.40 -2.53
C VAL A 73 1.10 -2.90 -1.72
N LEU A 74 1.68 -4.01 -2.15
CA LEU A 74 2.90 -4.57 -1.57
C LEU A 74 4.05 -4.39 -2.56
N LEU A 75 5.17 -3.88 -2.07
CA LEU A 75 6.39 -3.69 -2.88
C LEU A 75 7.52 -4.51 -2.28
N TYR A 76 8.37 -5.05 -3.16
CA TYR A 76 9.61 -5.73 -2.78
C TYR A 76 10.75 -5.31 -3.70
N ASP A 77 11.84 -4.87 -3.09
CA ASP A 77 13.12 -4.63 -3.73
C ASP A 77 14.04 -5.86 -3.51
N PRO A 78 14.29 -6.68 -4.54
CA PRO A 78 15.14 -7.86 -4.41
C PRO A 78 16.63 -7.52 -4.28
N VAL A 79 17.04 -6.30 -4.64
CA VAL A 79 18.44 -5.85 -4.57
C VAL A 79 18.80 -5.45 -3.14
N HIS A 80 18.00 -4.56 -2.54
CA HIS A 80 18.24 -4.03 -1.19
C HIS A 80 17.49 -4.80 -0.09
N LYS A 81 16.67 -5.82 -0.48
CA LYS A 81 15.86 -6.64 0.44
C LYS A 81 14.86 -5.82 1.25
N ALA A 82 14.41 -4.71 0.69
CA ALA A 82 13.44 -3.83 1.31
C ALA A 82 12.01 -4.17 0.86
N VAL A 83 11.05 -4.02 1.77
CA VAL A 83 9.63 -4.26 1.52
C VAL A 83 8.79 -3.06 1.92
N ALA A 84 7.63 -2.90 1.28
CA ALA A 84 6.62 -1.95 1.69
C ALA A 84 5.23 -2.56 1.68
N ALA A 85 4.38 -2.07 2.61
CA ALA A 85 2.95 -2.33 2.65
C ALA A 85 2.21 -0.98 2.66
N VAL A 86 1.36 -0.76 1.67
CA VAL A 86 0.70 0.53 1.40
C VAL A 86 -0.81 0.34 1.45
N HIS A 87 -1.49 1.16 2.25
CA HIS A 87 -2.94 1.30 2.26
C HIS A 87 -3.35 2.39 1.26
N ASP A 88 -3.57 2.01 0.00
CA ASP A 88 -3.87 2.96 -1.06
C ASP A 88 -5.40 3.09 -1.28
N GLY A 89 -6.08 3.77 -0.36
CA GLY A 89 -7.45 4.23 -0.55
C GLY A 89 -7.49 5.41 -1.52
N TRP A 90 -8.68 5.81 -2.02
CA TRP A 90 -8.80 6.87 -3.02
C TRP A 90 -8.12 8.19 -2.60
N ARG A 91 -8.13 8.54 -1.30
CA ARG A 91 -7.45 9.74 -0.79
C ARG A 91 -5.92 9.62 -0.83
N GLY A 92 -5.38 8.42 -0.62
CA GLY A 92 -3.96 8.11 -0.80
C GLY A 92 -3.58 8.16 -2.28
N THR A 93 -4.41 7.56 -3.12
CA THR A 93 -4.19 7.49 -4.57
C THR A 93 -4.13 8.88 -5.20
N VAL A 94 -5.08 9.79 -4.90
CA VAL A 94 -5.04 11.17 -5.43
C VAL A 94 -3.83 11.97 -4.94
N GLN A 95 -3.25 11.57 -3.81
CA GLN A 95 -2.00 12.14 -3.29
C GLN A 95 -0.76 11.39 -3.79
N HIS A 96 -0.93 10.40 -4.69
CA HIS A 96 0.15 9.57 -5.23
C HIS A 96 0.93 8.80 -4.14
N LEU A 97 0.24 8.24 -3.14
CA LEU A 97 0.88 7.56 -2.01
C LEU A 97 1.82 6.45 -2.45
N SER A 98 1.39 5.54 -3.33
CA SER A 98 2.25 4.46 -3.81
C SER A 98 3.52 4.98 -4.49
N ARG A 99 3.43 6.07 -5.28
CA ARG A 99 4.60 6.74 -5.86
C ARG A 99 5.52 7.30 -4.79
N LYS A 100 4.96 8.00 -3.81
CA LYS A 100 5.75 8.54 -2.68
C LYS A 100 6.48 7.45 -1.91
N VAL A 101 5.89 6.25 -1.80
CA VAL A 101 6.56 5.09 -1.18
C VAL A 101 7.75 4.64 -2.02
N VAL A 102 7.62 4.58 -3.35
CA VAL A 102 8.75 4.25 -4.24
C VAL A 102 9.86 5.29 -4.10
N ASP A 103 9.51 6.58 -4.12
CA ASP A 103 10.45 7.68 -3.94
C ASP A 103 11.14 7.59 -2.55
N PHE A 104 10.39 7.27 -1.49
CA PHE A 104 10.93 7.05 -0.15
C PHE A 104 11.91 5.87 -0.11
N MET A 105 11.58 4.74 -0.75
CA MET A 105 12.46 3.57 -0.83
C MET A 105 13.73 3.90 -1.62
N HIS A 106 13.63 4.70 -2.67
CA HIS A 106 14.79 5.20 -3.41
C HIS A 106 15.70 6.05 -2.51
N GLU A 107 15.15 7.04 -1.83
CA GLU A 107 15.92 7.94 -0.95
C GLU A 107 16.55 7.21 0.23
N ARG A 108 15.86 6.21 0.78
CA ARG A 108 16.25 5.54 2.02
C ARG A 108 17.16 4.34 1.80
N TYR A 109 16.90 3.56 0.76
CA TYR A 109 17.57 2.28 0.49
C TYR A 109 18.35 2.26 -0.82
N GLY A 110 18.18 3.26 -1.68
CA GLY A 110 18.74 3.26 -3.04
C GLY A 110 17.96 2.40 -4.03
N THR A 111 16.71 2.07 -3.71
CA THR A 111 15.82 1.26 -4.55
C THR A 111 15.63 1.91 -5.92
N GLU A 112 15.85 1.17 -7.00
CA GLU A 112 15.47 1.60 -8.33
C GLU A 112 14.07 1.07 -8.68
N ALA A 113 13.22 1.93 -9.21
CA ALA A 113 11.82 1.57 -9.52
C ALA A 113 11.73 0.40 -10.52
N SER A 114 12.72 0.27 -11.41
CA SER A 114 12.82 -0.85 -12.38
C SER A 114 13.06 -2.21 -11.73
N ASP A 115 13.61 -2.24 -10.51
CA ASP A 115 13.94 -3.47 -9.80
C ASP A 115 12.80 -3.94 -8.91
N LEU A 116 11.84 -3.04 -8.63
CA LEU A 116 10.71 -3.34 -7.76
C LEU A 116 9.78 -4.40 -8.35
N LYS A 117 9.39 -5.31 -7.49
CA LYS A 117 8.25 -6.20 -7.70
C LYS A 117 7.07 -5.67 -6.91
N ALA A 118 5.91 -5.59 -7.55
CA ALA A 118 4.70 -5.06 -6.94
C ALA A 118 3.56 -6.08 -6.99
N VAL A 119 2.76 -6.11 -5.94
CA VAL A 119 1.47 -6.80 -5.89
C VAL A 119 0.40 -5.76 -5.56
N ILE A 120 -0.63 -5.71 -6.39
CA ILE A 120 -1.88 -5.01 -6.10
C ILE A 120 -2.85 -6.06 -5.58
N GLY A 121 -3.18 -5.97 -4.32
CA GLY A 121 -4.07 -6.93 -3.67
C GLY A 121 -5.55 -6.64 -3.94
N PRO A 122 -6.45 -7.45 -3.37
CA PRO A 122 -7.88 -7.29 -3.60
C PRO A 122 -8.42 -6.00 -2.98
N GLY A 123 -9.36 -5.39 -3.67
CA GLY A 123 -10.10 -4.24 -3.21
C GLY A 123 -11.46 -4.16 -3.89
N ILE A 124 -12.19 -3.07 -3.70
CA ILE A 124 -13.50 -2.86 -4.30
C ILE A 124 -13.40 -2.81 -5.83
N GLY A 125 -14.29 -3.54 -6.50
CA GLY A 125 -14.36 -3.50 -7.97
C GLY A 125 -15.08 -2.24 -8.49
N PRO A 126 -14.84 -1.86 -9.75
CA PRO A 126 -15.42 -0.64 -10.34
C PRO A 126 -16.94 -0.65 -10.34
N GLU A 127 -17.58 -1.80 -10.47
CA GLU A 127 -19.04 -1.94 -10.46
C GLU A 127 -19.67 -1.60 -9.10
N SER A 128 -18.89 -1.70 -8.02
CA SER A 128 -19.34 -1.44 -6.64
C SER A 128 -18.83 -0.10 -6.10
N PHE A 129 -17.84 0.50 -6.75
CA PHE A 129 -17.21 1.74 -6.30
C PHE A 129 -17.93 2.96 -6.85
N GLN A 130 -19.12 3.23 -6.30
CA GLN A 130 -19.86 4.45 -6.63
C GLN A 130 -19.29 5.63 -5.86
N VAL A 131 -18.97 6.72 -6.57
CA VAL A 131 -18.36 7.92 -6.00
C VAL A 131 -19.15 9.17 -6.38
N GLY A 132 -19.10 10.17 -5.51
CA GLY A 132 -19.62 11.50 -5.78
C GLY A 132 -18.69 12.34 -6.64
N GLN A 133 -19.19 13.50 -7.08
CA GLN A 133 -18.44 14.44 -7.93
C GLN A 133 -17.14 14.91 -7.28
N GLU A 134 -17.13 15.04 -5.96
CA GLU A 134 -15.97 15.44 -5.18
C GLU A 134 -14.76 14.52 -5.35
N VAL A 135 -14.99 13.22 -5.56
CA VAL A 135 -13.91 12.25 -5.82
C VAL A 135 -13.40 12.40 -7.25
N VAL A 136 -14.33 12.56 -8.22
CA VAL A 136 -14.00 12.82 -9.63
C VAL A 136 -13.14 14.07 -9.77
N ASP A 137 -13.55 15.16 -9.11
CA ASP A 137 -12.82 16.43 -9.11
C ASP A 137 -11.41 16.27 -8.49
N ALA A 138 -11.30 15.56 -7.36
CA ALA A 138 -10.01 15.30 -6.71
C ALA A 138 -9.03 14.55 -7.60
N PHE A 139 -9.49 13.53 -8.34
CA PHE A 139 -8.64 12.81 -9.29
C PHE A 139 -8.24 13.69 -10.47
N SER A 140 -9.18 14.47 -11.02
CA SER A 140 -8.92 15.41 -12.11
C SER A 140 -7.88 16.46 -11.72
N ASP A 141 -8.04 17.09 -10.55
CA ASP A 141 -7.14 18.11 -10.02
C ASP A 141 -5.74 17.57 -9.75
N SER A 142 -5.64 16.27 -9.45
CA SER A 142 -4.37 15.57 -9.23
C SER A 142 -3.71 15.07 -10.52
N GLY A 143 -4.28 15.38 -11.70
CA GLY A 143 -3.71 15.09 -13.01
C GLY A 143 -3.88 13.64 -13.48
N PHE A 144 -4.84 12.91 -12.94
CA PHE A 144 -5.15 11.56 -13.42
C PHE A 144 -5.85 11.58 -14.78
N PRO A 145 -5.68 10.57 -15.64
CA PRO A 145 -6.27 10.48 -16.97
C PRO A 145 -7.78 10.14 -16.89
N MET A 146 -8.61 11.12 -16.57
CA MET A 146 -10.04 10.92 -16.28
C MET A 146 -10.81 10.25 -17.40
N ALA A 147 -10.43 10.43 -18.67
CA ALA A 147 -11.08 9.75 -19.79
C ALA A 147 -10.95 8.23 -19.74
N GLU A 148 -9.83 7.73 -19.18
CA GLU A 148 -9.58 6.30 -19.00
C GLU A 148 -10.29 5.78 -17.73
N ILE A 149 -10.29 6.57 -16.66
CA ILE A 149 -10.85 6.19 -15.36
C ILE A 149 -12.39 6.16 -15.41
N LEU A 150 -13.02 7.15 -16.04
CA LEU A 150 -14.49 7.27 -16.11
C LEU A 150 -15.13 6.39 -17.18
N ALA A 151 -14.39 5.94 -18.18
CA ALA A 151 -14.94 5.15 -19.29
C ALA A 151 -15.59 3.84 -18.81
N ASP A 152 -15.10 3.26 -17.72
CA ASP A 152 -15.64 2.03 -17.14
C ASP A 152 -16.66 2.29 -16.00
N CYS A 153 -16.66 3.49 -15.40
CA CYS A 153 -17.53 3.83 -14.26
C CYS A 153 -18.88 4.41 -14.66
N CYS A 154 -19.05 4.90 -15.89
CA CYS A 154 -20.27 5.60 -16.35
C CYS A 154 -21.10 4.77 -17.33
N LYS A 155 -21.33 3.50 -17.05
CA LYS A 155 -22.48 2.79 -17.62
C LYS A 155 -23.66 2.95 -16.66
N LEU A 156 -24.22 4.14 -16.66
CA LEU A 156 -25.59 4.40 -16.17
C LEU A 156 -26.59 3.81 -17.13
#